data_3fc280a123b2578c112ca973ec660f1b
#
_entry.id   3fc280a123b2578c112ca973ec660f1b
#
_cell.length_a   1.000
_cell.length_b   1.000
_cell.length_c   1.000
_cell.angle_alpha   90.00
_cell.angle_beta   90.00
_cell.angle_gamma   90.00
#
_symmetry.space_group_name_H-M   'P 1'
#
loop_
_entity.id
_entity.type
_entity.pdbx_description
1 polymer ?
#
loop_
_entity_poly.entity_id
_entity_poly.type
_entity_poly.pdbx_seq_one_letter_code
_entity_poly.pdbx_strand_id
1 'polypeptide(L)'
;MNRRALVLDANILIRAVLGQRVRAMLEAHANEIAFFVPESAYAEAEEHLAALIVKRGGDPAKGLTALRTMAALGTIVSHDIYAHFEIEARKRLGARDPEDWPILAAALALSCPIWTEDTDFFGCG
;
A
#
# COMPACT_ATOMS: atom_id res chain seq x y z
N MET A 1 20.67 -0.97 14.01
CA MET A 1 20.74 -1.14 12.56
C MET A 1 19.44 -0.68 11.92
N ASN A 2 19.53 0.16 10.93
CA ASN A 2 18.34 0.69 10.28
C ASN A 2 17.69 -0.36 9.38
N ARG A 3 16.39 -0.56 9.56
CA ARG A 3 15.64 -1.41 8.66
C ARG A 3 15.41 -0.68 7.34
N ARG A 4 15.39 -1.42 6.25
CA ARG A 4 15.00 -0.87 4.97
C ARG A 4 13.52 -0.53 5.03
N ALA A 5 13.11 0.51 4.32
CA ALA A 5 11.72 0.94 4.27
C ALA A 5 11.14 0.70 2.89
N LEU A 6 9.86 0.38 2.83
CA LEU A 6 9.17 0.08 1.59
C LEU A 6 7.71 0.51 1.70
N VAL A 7 7.24 1.30 0.76
CA VAL A 7 5.83 1.71 0.71
C VAL A 7 5.04 0.71 -0.13
N LEU A 8 3.92 0.26 0.40
CA LEU A 8 3.03 -0.68 -0.28
C LEU A 8 1.80 0.04 -0.82
N ASP A 9 1.37 -0.32 -2.03
CA ASP A 9 0.11 0.20 -2.55
C ASP A 9 -1.05 -0.72 -2.13
N ALA A 10 -2.28 -0.29 -2.44
CA ALA A 10 -3.48 -1.03 -2.07
C ALA A 10 -3.51 -2.43 -2.68
N ASN A 11 -3.05 -2.58 -3.92
CA ASN A 11 -3.09 -3.86 -4.61
C ASN A 11 -2.20 -4.91 -3.94
N ILE A 12 -1.06 -4.50 -3.42
CA ILE A 12 -0.17 -5.42 -2.70
C ILE A 12 -0.87 -5.95 -1.45
N LEU A 13 -1.57 -5.07 -0.71
CA LEU A 13 -2.32 -5.48 0.48
C LEU A 13 -3.43 -6.47 0.13
N ILE A 14 -4.17 -6.19 -0.95
CA ILE A 14 -5.25 -7.06 -1.39
C ILE A 14 -4.69 -8.44 -1.77
N ARG A 15 -3.58 -8.47 -2.47
CA ARG A 15 -2.91 -9.73 -2.81
C ARG A 15 -2.42 -10.50 -1.60
N ALA A 16 -1.99 -9.79 -0.56
CA ALA A 16 -1.55 -10.42 0.68
C ALA A 16 -2.71 -11.16 1.38
N VAL A 17 -3.92 -10.63 1.24
CA VAL A 17 -5.12 -11.26 1.82
C VAL A 17 -5.60 -12.43 0.95
N LEU A 18 -5.68 -12.21 -0.36
CA LEU A 18 -6.27 -13.19 -1.28
C LEU A 18 -5.32 -14.29 -1.74
N GLY A 19 -4.02 -14.07 -1.64
CA GLY A 19 -3.02 -15.02 -2.09
C GLY A 19 -2.05 -15.40 -0.98
N GLN A 20 -1.19 -16.37 -1.27
CA GLN A 20 -0.21 -16.84 -0.30
C GLN A 20 1.20 -16.27 -0.56
N ARG A 21 1.51 -16.00 -1.82
CA ARG A 21 2.87 -15.57 -2.20
C ARG A 21 3.26 -14.23 -1.59
N VAL A 22 2.43 -13.20 -1.76
CA VAL A 22 2.71 -11.88 -1.21
C VAL A 22 2.67 -11.91 0.31
N ARG A 23 1.70 -12.63 0.87
CA ARG A 23 1.62 -12.80 2.33
C ARG A 23 2.89 -13.40 2.89
N ALA A 24 3.38 -14.48 2.27
CA ALA A 24 4.60 -15.14 2.72
C ALA A 24 5.80 -14.21 2.65
N MET A 25 5.89 -13.39 1.61
CA MET A 25 6.98 -12.43 1.47
C MET A 25 6.94 -11.35 2.56
N LEU A 26 5.75 -10.83 2.86
CA LEU A 26 5.59 -9.84 3.92
C LEU A 26 5.98 -10.41 5.28
N GLU A 27 5.49 -11.61 5.58
CA GLU A 27 5.77 -12.27 6.85
C GLU A 27 7.26 -12.61 6.99
N ALA A 28 7.87 -13.08 5.91
CA ALA A 28 9.28 -13.48 5.93
C ALA A 28 10.23 -12.29 6.16
N HIS A 29 9.84 -11.10 5.70
CA HIS A 29 10.72 -9.93 5.74
C HIS A 29 10.30 -8.85 6.73
N ALA A 30 9.26 -9.11 7.53
CA ALA A 30 8.73 -8.11 8.46
C ALA A 30 9.74 -7.63 9.49
N ASN A 31 10.74 -8.46 9.84
CA ASN A 31 11.78 -8.06 10.77
C ASN A 31 12.93 -7.29 10.13
N GLU A 32 13.06 -7.39 8.81
CA GLU A 32 14.17 -6.78 8.07
C GLU A 32 13.74 -5.50 7.33
N ILE A 33 12.47 -5.44 6.96
CA ILE A 33 11.93 -4.34 6.16
C ILE A 33 10.79 -3.68 6.93
N ALA A 34 10.84 -2.35 7.02
CA ALA A 34 9.74 -1.58 7.59
C ALA A 34 8.75 -1.29 6.46
N PHE A 35 7.58 -1.91 6.53
CA PHE A 35 6.53 -1.70 5.54
C PHE A 35 5.65 -0.52 5.95
N PHE A 36 5.38 0.37 5.01
CA PHE A 36 4.54 1.55 5.24
C PHE A 36 3.39 1.57 4.25
N VAL A 37 2.20 1.85 4.73
CA VAL A 37 1.00 1.91 3.91
C VAL A 37 0.35 3.27 4.12
N PRO A 38 0.20 4.09 3.07
CA PRO A 38 -0.54 5.35 3.23
C PRO A 38 -1.97 5.08 3.69
N GLU A 39 -2.47 5.91 4.56
CA GLU A 39 -3.82 5.80 5.11
C GLU A 39 -4.88 5.64 4.02
N SER A 40 -4.76 6.43 2.94
CA SER A 40 -5.69 6.37 1.82
C SER A 40 -5.61 5.05 1.06
N ALA A 41 -4.40 4.47 0.96
CA ALA A 41 -4.23 3.18 0.30
C ALA A 41 -4.86 2.05 1.13
N TYR A 42 -4.77 2.14 2.44
CA TYR A 42 -5.42 1.17 3.32
C TYR A 42 -6.94 1.25 3.17
N ALA A 43 -7.50 2.47 3.15
CA ALA A 43 -8.93 2.67 2.97
C ALA A 43 -9.41 2.13 1.61
N GLU A 44 -8.62 2.35 0.55
CA GLU A 44 -8.92 1.83 -0.77
C GLU A 44 -8.89 0.30 -0.77
N ALA A 45 -7.92 -0.30 -0.09
CA ALA A 45 -7.82 -1.75 0.01
C ALA A 45 -9.03 -2.34 0.75
N GLU A 46 -9.49 -1.68 1.82
CA GLU A 46 -10.68 -2.12 2.54
C GLU A 46 -11.90 -2.13 1.62
N GLU A 47 -12.10 -1.05 0.89
CA GLU A 47 -13.25 -0.90 0.00
C GLU A 47 -13.24 -1.92 -1.13
N HIS A 48 -12.11 -2.05 -1.83
CA HIS A 48 -11.99 -2.98 -2.95
C HIS A 48 -12.06 -4.44 -2.52
N LEU A 49 -11.44 -4.77 -1.40
CA LEU A 49 -11.45 -6.15 -0.90
C LEU A 49 -12.85 -6.57 -0.50
N ALA A 50 -13.57 -5.70 0.22
CA ALA A 50 -14.94 -5.99 0.63
C ALA A 50 -15.83 -6.22 -0.61
N ALA A 51 -15.70 -5.38 -1.63
CA ALA A 51 -16.47 -5.52 -2.86
C ALA A 51 -16.17 -6.83 -3.58
N LEU A 52 -14.90 -7.22 -3.66
CA LEU A 52 -14.49 -8.46 -4.30
C LEU A 52 -15.05 -9.68 -3.56
N ILE A 53 -15.00 -9.66 -2.23
CA ILE A 53 -15.47 -10.79 -1.42
C ILE A 53 -16.98 -10.96 -1.56
N VAL A 54 -17.73 -9.85 -1.51
CA VAL A 54 -19.19 -9.87 -1.70
C VAL A 54 -19.54 -10.43 -3.07
N LYS A 55 -18.82 -10.00 -4.10
CA LYS A 55 -19.04 -10.47 -5.47
C LYS A 55 -18.82 -11.98 -5.60
N ARG A 56 -17.90 -12.53 -4.81
CA ARG A 56 -17.61 -13.97 -4.82
C ARG A 56 -18.47 -14.76 -3.81
N GLY A 57 -19.41 -14.10 -3.15
CA GLY A 57 -20.33 -14.75 -2.21
C GLY A 57 -19.74 -15.01 -0.83
N GLY A 58 -18.62 -14.37 -0.50
CA GLY A 58 -17.97 -14.55 0.79
C GLY A 58 -18.41 -13.53 1.83
N ASP A 59 -17.84 -13.64 3.02
CA ASP A 59 -18.10 -12.75 4.14
C ASP A 59 -17.02 -11.64 4.17
N PRO A 60 -17.38 -10.39 3.86
CA PRO A 60 -16.39 -9.31 3.84
C PRO A 60 -15.75 -9.05 5.21
N ALA A 61 -16.43 -9.36 6.32
CA ALA A 61 -15.86 -9.16 7.64
C ALA A 61 -14.59 -9.98 7.86
N LYS A 62 -14.56 -11.21 7.35
CA LYS A 62 -13.40 -12.07 7.46
C LYS A 62 -12.22 -11.54 6.66
N GLY A 63 -12.50 -11.03 5.46
CA GLY A 63 -11.47 -10.42 4.62
C GLY A 63 -10.89 -9.17 5.23
N LEU A 64 -11.73 -8.32 5.82
CA LEU A 64 -11.27 -7.09 6.47
C LEU A 64 -10.43 -7.39 7.70
N THR A 65 -10.77 -8.45 8.46
CA THR A 65 -9.96 -8.89 9.58
C THR A 65 -8.58 -9.36 9.11
N ALA A 66 -8.54 -10.13 8.02
CA ALA A 66 -7.27 -10.57 7.43
C ALA A 66 -6.44 -9.39 6.94
N LEU A 67 -7.09 -8.40 6.34
CA LEU A 67 -6.41 -7.18 5.88
C LEU A 67 -5.76 -6.44 7.04
N ARG A 68 -6.50 -6.31 8.14
CA ARG A 68 -5.97 -5.66 9.35
C ARG A 68 -4.76 -6.40 9.89
N THR A 69 -4.80 -7.74 9.87
CA THR A 69 -3.68 -8.57 10.30
C THR A 69 -2.45 -8.34 9.42
N MET A 70 -2.65 -8.25 8.10
CA MET A 70 -1.54 -7.98 7.19
C MET A 70 -0.97 -6.58 7.39
N ALA A 71 -1.83 -5.59 7.57
CA ALA A 71 -1.39 -4.21 7.79
C ALA A 71 -0.62 -4.06 9.10
N ALA A 72 -0.89 -4.92 10.10
CA ALA A 72 -0.18 -4.91 11.37
C ALA A 72 1.28 -5.33 11.25
N LEU A 73 1.68 -5.95 10.14
CA LEU A 73 3.08 -6.25 9.85
C LEU A 73 3.88 -4.99 9.52
N GLY A 74 3.21 -3.90 9.24
CA GLY A 74 3.83 -2.62 8.93
C GLY A 74 3.19 -1.49 9.70
N THR A 75 3.25 -0.30 9.14
CA THR A 75 2.71 0.92 9.75
C THR A 75 1.82 1.63 8.75
N ILE A 76 0.63 2.02 9.19
CA ILE A 76 -0.26 2.87 8.38
C ILE A 76 0.21 4.31 8.59
N VAL A 77 0.56 4.97 7.49
CA VAL A 77 1.09 6.32 7.53
C VAL A 77 -0.06 7.33 7.43
N SER A 78 -0.15 8.21 8.40
CA SER A 78 -1.18 9.23 8.45
C SER A 78 -1.04 10.19 7.26
N HIS A 79 -2.18 10.67 6.77
CA HIS A 79 -2.23 11.63 5.66
C HIS A 79 -1.34 12.85 5.91
N ASP A 80 -1.28 13.32 7.15
CA ASP A 80 -0.49 14.49 7.51
C ASP A 80 0.99 14.35 7.18
N ILE A 81 1.50 13.12 7.20
CA ILE A 81 2.93 12.87 6.96
C ILE A 81 3.28 13.06 5.48
N TYR A 82 2.40 12.65 4.57
CA TYR A 82 2.71 12.71 3.14
C TYR A 82 1.97 13.81 2.38
N ALA A 83 1.02 14.50 3.01
CA ALA A 83 0.24 15.55 2.33
C ALA A 83 1.11 16.67 1.76
N HIS A 84 2.21 16.98 2.40
CA HIS A 84 3.13 18.02 1.95
C HIS A 84 3.77 17.71 0.59
N PHE A 85 3.75 16.47 0.18
CA PHE A 85 4.35 16.02 -1.07
C PHE A 85 3.33 15.82 -2.19
N GLU A 86 2.08 16.23 -1.96
CA GLU A 86 1.02 16.02 -2.96
C GLU A 86 1.35 16.69 -4.29
N ILE A 87 1.76 17.96 -4.26
CA ILE A 87 2.05 18.71 -5.49
C ILE A 87 3.19 18.05 -6.27
N GLU A 88 4.27 17.71 -5.57
CA GLU A 88 5.42 17.08 -6.22
C GLU A 88 5.06 15.70 -6.78
N ALA A 89 4.28 14.92 -6.02
CA ALA A 89 3.86 13.59 -6.45
C ALA A 89 2.98 13.66 -7.69
N ARG A 90 2.00 14.57 -7.70
CA ARG A 90 1.11 14.74 -8.85
C ARG A 90 1.90 15.20 -10.08
N LYS A 91 2.89 16.06 -9.88
CA LYS A 91 3.74 16.54 -10.95
C LYS A 91 4.54 15.39 -11.59
N ARG A 92 5.11 14.52 -10.76
CA ARG A 92 5.89 13.37 -11.25
C ARG A 92 5.02 12.33 -11.95
N LEU A 93 3.79 12.12 -11.51
CA LEU A 93 2.86 11.22 -12.16
C LEU A 93 2.40 11.77 -13.52
N GLY A 94 2.31 13.11 -13.64
CA GLY A 94 1.92 13.75 -14.89
C GLY A 94 0.52 13.34 -15.33
N ALA A 95 0.41 12.79 -16.54
CA ALA A 95 -0.87 12.34 -17.12
C ALA A 95 -1.26 10.94 -16.69
N ARG A 96 -0.39 10.26 -15.93
CA ARG A 96 -0.69 8.94 -15.38
C ARG A 96 -1.76 9.10 -14.30
N ASP A 97 -2.18 8.01 -13.69
CA ASP A 97 -3.26 8.04 -12.71
C ASP A 97 -2.95 9.01 -11.56
N PRO A 98 -3.53 10.23 -11.56
CA PRO A 98 -3.20 11.23 -10.53
C PRO A 98 -3.76 10.87 -9.16
N GLU A 99 -4.72 9.95 -9.09
CA GLU A 99 -5.30 9.50 -7.82
C GLU A 99 -4.34 8.63 -7.01
N ASP A 100 -3.26 8.16 -7.65
CA ASP A 100 -2.23 7.37 -6.97
C ASP A 100 -1.17 8.24 -6.28
N TRP A 101 -1.37 9.56 -6.26
CA TRP A 101 -0.41 10.46 -5.65
C TRP A 101 -0.05 10.12 -4.20
N PRO A 102 -0.97 9.57 -3.35
CA PRO A 102 -0.60 9.27 -1.97
C PRO A 102 0.53 8.25 -1.83
N ILE A 103 0.57 7.26 -2.71
CA ILE A 103 1.64 6.26 -2.70
C ILE A 103 2.99 6.91 -2.98
N LEU A 104 3.05 7.71 -4.05
CA LEU A 104 4.29 8.39 -4.41
C LEU A 104 4.68 9.44 -3.36
N ALA A 105 3.69 10.18 -2.85
CA ALA A 105 3.93 11.19 -1.81
C ALA A 105 4.50 10.56 -0.55
N ALA A 106 3.96 9.41 -0.13
CA ALA A 106 4.47 8.70 1.04
C ALA A 106 5.92 8.23 0.81
N ALA A 107 6.21 7.72 -0.39
CA ALA A 107 7.57 7.30 -0.72
C ALA A 107 8.54 8.49 -0.69
N LEU A 108 8.12 9.66 -1.17
CA LEU A 108 8.92 10.87 -1.12
C LEU A 108 9.14 11.32 0.33
N ALA A 109 8.08 11.32 1.13
CA ALA A 109 8.16 11.74 2.53
C ALA A 109 9.08 10.84 3.36
N LEU A 110 9.05 9.55 3.07
CA LEU A 110 9.81 8.55 3.81
C LEU A 110 11.15 8.21 3.15
N SER A 111 11.40 8.78 1.99
CA SER A 111 12.63 8.55 1.21
C SER A 111 12.89 7.06 0.98
N CYS A 112 11.87 6.35 0.52
CA CYS A 112 11.98 4.91 0.31
C CYS A 112 11.28 4.48 -0.98
N PRO A 113 11.61 3.27 -1.49
CA PRO A 113 10.99 2.76 -2.71
C PRO A 113 9.55 2.30 -2.48
N ILE A 114 8.85 2.08 -3.58
CA ILE A 114 7.48 1.58 -3.61
C ILE A 114 7.48 0.14 -4.09
N TRP A 115 6.72 -0.73 -3.41
CA TRP A 115 6.42 -2.05 -3.92
C TRP A 115 5.04 -2.00 -4.56
N THR A 116 4.99 -2.11 -5.87
CA THR A 116 3.76 -2.04 -6.63
C THR A 116 3.87 -2.88 -7.88
N GLU A 117 2.72 -3.30 -8.39
CA GLU A 117 2.62 -3.92 -9.70
C GLU A 117 2.06 -2.93 -10.72
N ASP A 118 1.76 -1.70 -10.27
CA ASP A 118 1.24 -0.65 -11.14
C ASP A 118 2.42 0.02 -11.87
N THR A 119 2.45 -0.12 -13.20
CA THR A 119 3.51 0.42 -14.03
C THR A 119 3.53 1.95 -14.05
N ASP A 120 2.45 2.60 -13.61
CA ASP A 120 2.38 4.06 -13.56
C ASP A 120 3.42 4.66 -12.60
N PHE A 121 3.92 3.87 -11.65
CA PHE A 121 4.96 4.33 -10.74
C PHE A 121 6.38 4.13 -11.29
N PHE A 122 6.53 3.35 -12.33
CA PHE A 122 7.85 3.11 -12.92
C PHE A 122 8.32 4.36 -13.64
N GLY A 123 9.53 4.80 -13.32
CA GLY A 123 10.10 6.01 -13.91
C GLY A 123 9.72 7.30 -13.23
N CYS A 124 8.98 7.23 -12.13
CA CYS A 124 8.59 8.43 -11.37
C CYS A 124 9.67 8.86 -10.36
N GLY A 125 10.72 8.11 -10.29
CA GLY A 125 11.86 8.47 -9.49
C GLY A 125 11.78 8.14 -8.07
#